data_89e340cfa5aabbe7e8fe8826b5b13542
#
_entry.id   89e340cfa5aabbe7e8fe8826b5b13542
#
_cell.length_a   1.000
_cell.length_b   1.000
_cell.length_c   1.000
_cell.angle_alpha   90.00
_cell.angle_beta   90.00
_cell.angle_gamma   90.00
#
_symmetry.space_group_name_H-M   'P 1'
#
loop_
_entity.id
_entity.type
_entity.pdbx_description
1 polymer ?
#
loop_
_entity_poly.entity_id
_entity_poly.type
_entity_poly.pdbx_seq_one_letter_code
_entity_poly.pdbx_strand_id
1 'polypeptide(L)'
;LPPQRTVSRTALLGMIAAKEAMEDAGLNLRISSNQPKNQLPNQSITSQKDQQPLRIGFISATSVGGMDLSERFYESFKKNPKQGRLREVISHDCGASTELIASYLGINDFITTISTACSSAANAIMLGARLIKHGQLDAAIVGGTDALCQFTLNGFNSLMILDKIHCRPFDRSRNGLNLGEGAGYLVLQSESSLQRIPYCELSGYANTNEAYHQTGSSPEGDGAFLSMSEAIASSGISPKEIDYINVHGTGTPGNDASEGMALRRIFGEHVPPFSSVKAFIGHTL
;
A
#
# COMPACT_ATOMS: atom_id res chain seq x y z
N LEU A 1 -0.01 21.41 5.23
CA LEU A 1 -0.83 20.63 4.32
C LEU A 1 -1.64 21.56 3.41
N PRO A 2 -1.88 21.21 2.11
CA PRO A 2 -2.70 22.02 1.20
C PRO A 2 -4.15 22.13 1.69
N PRO A 3 -4.91 23.12 1.21
CA PRO A 3 -6.28 23.34 1.64
C PRO A 3 -7.16 22.11 1.36
N GLN A 4 -7.77 21.56 2.38
CA GLN A 4 -8.51 20.27 2.38
C GLN A 4 -9.66 20.14 1.34
N ARG A 5 -10.13 21.26 0.74
CA ARG A 5 -11.29 21.25 -0.18
C ARG A 5 -10.99 20.67 -1.57
N THR A 6 -9.73 20.52 -1.95
CA THR A 6 -9.29 20.07 -3.28
C THR A 6 -8.33 18.89 -3.23
N VAL A 7 -8.01 18.41 -2.05
CA VAL A 7 -7.11 17.26 -1.82
C VAL A 7 -7.95 16.13 -1.26
N SER A 8 -7.83 14.94 -1.85
CA SER A 8 -8.53 13.74 -1.36
C SER A 8 -8.02 13.34 0.02
N ARG A 9 -8.86 12.70 0.81
CA ARG A 9 -8.47 12.14 2.11
C ARG A 9 -7.37 11.08 1.93
N THR A 10 -7.44 10.28 0.87
CA THR A 10 -6.39 9.33 0.46
C THR A 10 -5.03 10.03 0.35
N ALA A 11 -4.95 11.12 -0.41
CA ALA A 11 -3.71 11.86 -0.57
C ALA A 11 -3.21 12.49 0.75
N LEU A 12 -4.11 13.00 1.60
CA LEU A 12 -3.72 13.58 2.89
C LEU A 12 -3.11 12.54 3.84
N LEU A 13 -3.72 11.36 3.94
CA LEU A 13 -3.18 10.26 4.73
C LEU A 13 -1.80 9.84 4.19
N GLY A 14 -1.69 9.68 2.86
CA GLY A 14 -0.44 9.33 2.20
C GLY A 14 0.67 10.36 2.40
N MET A 15 0.37 11.67 2.34
CA MET A 15 1.36 12.73 2.61
C MET A 15 1.95 12.63 4.01
N ILE A 16 1.13 12.35 5.01
CA ILE A 16 1.56 12.23 6.40
C ILE A 16 2.49 11.01 6.54
N ALA A 17 2.01 9.83 6.16
CA ALA A 17 2.73 8.58 6.36
C ALA A 17 4.04 8.53 5.53
N ALA A 18 4.01 8.98 4.26
CA ALA A 18 5.21 9.00 3.43
C ALA A 18 6.26 10.01 3.92
N LYS A 19 5.81 11.17 4.45
CA LYS A 19 6.71 12.14 5.07
C LYS A 19 7.37 11.57 6.32
N GLU A 20 6.61 10.94 7.21
CA GLU A 20 7.13 10.28 8.41
C GLU A 20 8.16 9.20 8.05
N ALA A 21 7.87 8.35 7.07
CA ALA A 21 8.80 7.33 6.60
C ALA A 21 10.12 7.93 6.06
N MET A 22 10.04 9.03 5.31
CA MET A 22 11.23 9.73 4.82
C MET A 22 12.07 10.34 5.95
N GLU A 23 11.41 11.00 6.91
CA GLU A 23 12.07 11.60 8.07
C GLU A 23 12.77 10.53 8.93
N ASP A 24 12.10 9.41 9.13
CA ASP A 24 12.64 8.26 9.84
C ASP A 24 13.86 7.65 9.13
N ALA A 25 13.83 7.55 7.81
CA ALA A 25 14.96 7.09 7.00
C ALA A 25 16.12 8.11 6.91
N GLY A 26 15.95 9.33 7.43
CA GLY A 26 16.93 10.41 7.32
C GLY A 26 16.99 11.07 5.94
N LEU A 27 16.02 10.80 5.08
CA LEU A 27 15.89 11.43 3.77
C LEU A 27 15.24 12.82 3.93
N ASN A 28 16.01 13.79 4.42
CA ASN A 28 15.52 15.15 4.63
C ASN A 28 15.46 15.92 3.31
N LEU A 29 14.25 16.02 2.75
CA LEU A 29 13.98 17.05 1.74
C LEU A 29 13.98 18.42 2.43
N ARG A 30 14.84 19.33 1.99
CA ARG A 30 14.71 20.74 2.34
C ARG A 30 13.47 21.27 1.62
N ILE A 31 12.30 21.16 2.25
CA ILE A 31 11.09 21.87 1.79
C ILE A 31 11.40 23.34 1.92
N SER A 32 11.73 24.00 0.82
CA SER A 32 11.94 25.45 0.77
C SER A 32 10.58 26.12 1.05
N SER A 33 10.45 26.68 2.24
CA SER A 33 9.24 27.39 2.68
C SER A 33 9.03 28.73 1.96
N ASN A 34 9.89 29.14 1.03
CA ASN A 34 9.89 30.48 0.42
C ASN A 34 10.31 30.51 -1.05
N GLN A 35 9.69 29.72 -1.94
CA GLN A 35 9.88 29.99 -3.37
C GLN A 35 8.56 30.34 -4.06
N PRO A 36 8.58 31.35 -5.00
CA PRO A 36 7.41 31.71 -5.79
C PRO A 36 7.02 30.57 -6.73
N LYS A 37 5.71 30.41 -6.94
CA LYS A 37 4.99 29.30 -7.59
C LYS A 37 5.42 28.89 -9.01
N ASN A 38 6.52 29.41 -9.56
CA ASN A 38 6.93 29.22 -10.96
C ASN A 38 8.34 28.59 -11.13
N GLN A 39 8.97 28.06 -10.06
CA GLN A 39 10.21 27.30 -10.21
C GLN A 39 10.03 25.94 -9.53
N LEU A 40 10.09 24.88 -10.32
CA LEU A 40 10.21 23.52 -9.80
C LEU A 40 11.48 23.44 -8.92
N PRO A 41 11.40 22.93 -7.69
CA PRO A 41 12.57 22.83 -6.83
C PRO A 41 13.54 21.78 -7.41
N ASN A 42 14.59 22.22 -8.07
CA ASN A 42 15.78 21.39 -8.32
C ASN A 42 16.53 21.26 -7.00
N GLN A 43 16.11 20.37 -6.12
CA GLN A 43 16.82 20.09 -4.87
C GLN A 43 17.19 18.61 -4.84
N SER A 44 18.48 18.37 -4.96
CA SER A 44 19.09 17.05 -4.93
C SER A 44 19.38 16.64 -3.47
N ILE A 45 18.96 15.45 -3.08
CA ILE A 45 19.42 14.79 -1.85
C ILE A 45 20.76 14.14 -2.22
N THR A 46 21.82 14.43 -1.48
CA THR A 46 23.15 13.88 -1.76
C THR A 46 23.50 12.75 -0.80
N SER A 47 24.17 11.72 -1.29
CA SER A 47 24.82 10.73 -0.45
C SER A 47 26.09 11.32 0.18
N GLN A 48 26.45 10.89 1.38
CA GLN A 48 27.69 11.35 2.04
C GLN A 48 28.97 10.88 1.36
N LYS A 49 28.89 9.85 0.47
CA LYS A 49 30.09 9.24 -0.13
C LYS A 49 30.52 9.85 -1.47
N ASP A 50 29.61 10.36 -2.32
CA ASP A 50 29.98 10.72 -3.70
C ASP A 50 29.45 12.06 -4.22
N GLN A 51 28.84 12.91 -3.41
CA GLN A 51 28.27 14.22 -3.82
C GLN A 51 27.24 14.15 -4.99
N GLN A 52 26.85 12.98 -5.41
CA GLN A 52 25.80 12.83 -6.43
C GLN A 52 24.41 12.77 -5.76
N PRO A 53 23.41 13.39 -6.39
CA PRO A 53 22.03 13.31 -5.89
C PRO A 53 21.54 11.85 -5.96
N LEU A 54 20.83 11.41 -4.91
CA LEU A 54 20.19 10.10 -4.92
C LEU A 54 19.02 10.11 -5.91
N ARG A 55 18.90 9.06 -6.69
CA ARG A 55 17.72 8.79 -7.52
C ARG A 55 16.65 8.16 -6.65
N ILE A 56 15.58 8.91 -6.37
CA ILE A 56 14.54 8.50 -5.42
C ILE A 56 13.23 8.25 -6.15
N GLY A 57 12.66 7.06 -5.99
CA GLY A 57 11.33 6.72 -6.50
C GLY A 57 10.24 6.90 -5.46
N PHE A 58 9.05 7.29 -5.91
CA PHE A 58 7.81 7.22 -5.16
C PHE A 58 6.85 6.24 -5.83
N ILE A 59 6.55 5.14 -5.16
CA ILE A 59 5.70 4.07 -5.67
C ILE A 59 4.55 3.89 -4.68
N SER A 60 3.40 4.45 -5.01
CA SER A 60 2.24 4.47 -4.13
C SER A 60 1.15 3.55 -4.64
N ALA A 61 0.57 2.80 -3.74
CA ALA A 61 -0.57 1.95 -4.00
C ALA A 61 -1.87 2.62 -3.53
N THR A 62 -2.93 2.48 -4.31
CA THR A 62 -4.28 2.86 -3.91
C THR A 62 -5.31 2.13 -4.77
N SER A 63 -6.43 1.75 -4.18
CA SER A 63 -7.57 1.15 -4.87
C SER A 63 -8.70 2.16 -5.09
N VAL A 64 -8.77 3.22 -4.31
CA VAL A 64 -9.88 4.19 -4.35
C VAL A 64 -9.50 5.56 -4.88
N GLY A 65 -8.22 5.94 -4.87
CA GLY A 65 -7.77 7.26 -5.36
C GLY A 65 -8.53 8.41 -4.69
N GLY A 66 -9.10 9.31 -5.51
CA GLY A 66 -9.87 10.47 -5.05
C GLY A 66 -11.39 10.23 -4.98
N MET A 67 -11.83 9.02 -4.69
CA MET A 67 -13.25 8.64 -4.65
C MET A 67 -14.08 9.51 -3.69
N ASP A 68 -13.54 9.87 -2.53
CA ASP A 68 -14.21 10.74 -1.55
C ASP A 68 -14.59 12.13 -2.11
N LEU A 69 -13.77 12.66 -3.01
CA LEU A 69 -14.07 13.91 -3.72
C LEU A 69 -15.16 13.70 -4.76
N SER A 70 -15.10 12.60 -5.50
CA SER A 70 -16.07 12.24 -6.52
C SER A 70 -17.45 11.98 -5.92
N GLU A 71 -17.54 11.37 -4.76
CA GLU A 71 -18.79 11.19 -4.01
C GLU A 71 -19.41 12.53 -3.63
N ARG A 72 -18.64 13.49 -3.12
CA ARG A 72 -19.11 14.85 -2.82
C ARG A 72 -19.61 15.59 -4.05
N PHE A 73 -18.87 15.44 -5.17
CA PHE A 73 -19.33 15.97 -6.44
C PHE A 73 -20.68 15.38 -6.83
N TYR A 74 -20.79 14.03 -6.80
CA TYR A 74 -22.00 13.33 -7.21
C TYR A 74 -23.23 13.72 -6.37
N GLU A 75 -23.07 13.83 -5.06
CA GLU A 75 -24.14 14.28 -4.16
C GLU A 75 -24.63 15.69 -4.53
N SER A 76 -23.71 16.60 -4.81
CA SER A 76 -24.03 17.98 -5.20
C SER A 76 -24.69 18.03 -6.57
N PHE A 77 -24.14 17.30 -7.54
CA PHE A 77 -24.64 17.20 -8.91
C PHE A 77 -26.04 16.57 -8.95
N LYS A 78 -26.29 15.53 -8.18
CA LYS A 78 -27.60 14.87 -8.11
C LYS A 78 -28.69 15.81 -7.57
N LYS A 79 -28.37 16.66 -6.60
CA LYS A 79 -29.29 17.66 -6.06
C LYS A 79 -29.57 18.78 -7.09
N ASN A 80 -28.55 19.26 -7.76
CA ASN A 80 -28.63 20.29 -8.79
C ASN A 80 -27.43 20.18 -9.75
N PRO A 81 -27.64 19.77 -11.02
CA PRO A 81 -26.54 19.60 -11.99
C PRO A 81 -25.69 20.86 -12.23
N LYS A 82 -26.18 22.04 -11.87
CA LYS A 82 -25.42 23.30 -11.98
C LYS A 82 -24.49 23.56 -10.79
N GLN A 83 -24.58 22.79 -9.73
CA GLN A 83 -23.79 22.99 -8.48
C GLN A 83 -22.58 22.06 -8.34
N GLY A 84 -22.48 21.02 -9.14
CA GLY A 84 -21.32 20.12 -9.14
C GLY A 84 -20.04 20.85 -9.55
N ARG A 85 -18.98 20.70 -8.76
CA ARG A 85 -17.68 21.33 -9.04
C ARG A 85 -16.78 20.31 -9.74
N LEU A 86 -16.61 20.39 -11.06
CA LEU A 86 -15.79 19.48 -11.86
C LEU A 86 -14.37 19.27 -11.30
N ARG A 87 -13.80 20.24 -10.62
CA ARG A 87 -12.49 20.11 -9.96
C ARG A 87 -12.42 19.02 -8.90
N GLU A 88 -13.55 18.58 -8.36
CA GLU A 88 -13.62 17.48 -7.40
C GLU A 88 -13.49 16.12 -8.10
N VAL A 89 -13.80 16.05 -9.40
CA VAL A 89 -13.67 14.82 -10.20
C VAL A 89 -12.26 14.67 -10.79
N ILE A 90 -11.51 15.74 -10.96
CA ILE A 90 -10.15 15.70 -11.53
C ILE A 90 -9.22 14.80 -10.71
N SER A 91 -9.42 14.74 -9.41
CA SER A 91 -8.62 13.91 -8.50
C SER A 91 -9.16 12.49 -8.34
N HIS A 92 -10.09 12.05 -9.19
CA HIS A 92 -10.70 10.72 -9.11
C HIS A 92 -9.70 9.60 -9.41
N ASP A 93 -8.82 9.82 -10.38
CA ASP A 93 -7.82 8.85 -10.80
C ASP A 93 -6.88 8.49 -9.65
N CYS A 94 -6.55 7.19 -9.54
CA CYS A 94 -5.59 6.69 -8.57
C CYS A 94 -4.23 7.40 -8.68
N GLY A 95 -3.78 7.68 -9.90
CA GLY A 95 -2.53 8.41 -10.18
C GLY A 95 -2.50 9.82 -9.61
N ALA A 96 -3.64 10.51 -9.58
CA ALA A 96 -3.72 11.87 -9.07
C ALA A 96 -3.31 11.99 -7.58
N SER A 97 -3.67 11.00 -6.76
CA SER A 97 -3.24 10.95 -5.35
C SER A 97 -1.73 10.75 -5.25
N THR A 98 -1.17 9.85 -6.04
CA THR A 98 0.28 9.58 -6.08
C THR A 98 1.09 10.81 -6.50
N GLU A 99 0.70 11.45 -7.59
CA GLU A 99 1.37 12.66 -8.10
C GLU A 99 1.34 13.81 -7.09
N LEU A 100 0.21 13.96 -6.40
CA LEU A 100 0.05 14.99 -5.39
C LEU A 100 0.94 14.75 -4.17
N ILE A 101 1.06 13.48 -3.72
CA ILE A 101 1.96 13.11 -2.63
C ILE A 101 3.42 13.30 -3.06
N ALA A 102 3.81 12.81 -4.24
CA ALA A 102 5.16 12.96 -4.77
C ALA A 102 5.57 14.44 -4.89
N SER A 103 4.68 15.28 -5.41
CA SER A 103 4.87 16.73 -5.50
C SER A 103 5.04 17.38 -4.11
N TYR A 104 4.25 16.96 -3.13
CA TYR A 104 4.37 17.42 -1.75
C TYR A 104 5.72 17.05 -1.13
N LEU A 105 6.22 15.87 -1.43
CA LEU A 105 7.52 15.35 -0.99
C LEU A 105 8.70 15.87 -1.82
N GLY A 106 8.46 16.53 -2.95
CA GLY A 106 9.51 17.01 -3.86
C GLY A 106 10.23 15.91 -4.63
N ILE A 107 9.59 14.76 -4.85
CA ILE A 107 10.17 13.63 -5.58
C ILE A 107 9.76 13.71 -7.04
N ASN A 108 10.74 13.58 -7.96
CA ASN A 108 10.51 13.73 -9.39
C ASN A 108 11.22 12.68 -10.27
N ASP A 109 12.11 11.84 -9.71
CA ASP A 109 12.94 10.94 -10.54
C ASP A 109 12.12 9.77 -11.09
N PHE A 110 11.29 9.16 -10.26
CA PHE A 110 10.42 8.07 -10.66
C PHE A 110 9.13 8.10 -9.83
N ILE A 111 7.99 8.17 -10.49
CA ILE A 111 6.68 8.22 -9.84
C ILE A 111 5.77 7.21 -10.54
N THR A 112 5.14 6.33 -9.78
CA THR A 112 4.14 5.41 -10.34
C THR A 112 3.09 5.00 -9.31
N THR A 113 1.94 4.60 -9.81
CA THR A 113 0.81 4.10 -9.02
C THR A 113 0.59 2.62 -9.30
N ILE A 114 0.41 1.86 -8.24
CA ILE A 114 0.02 0.45 -8.30
C ILE A 114 -1.43 0.32 -7.82
N SER A 115 -2.23 -0.38 -8.61
CA SER A 115 -3.62 -0.70 -8.26
C SER A 115 -3.92 -2.14 -8.66
N THR A 116 -3.74 -3.06 -7.71
CA THR A 116 -3.94 -4.51 -7.85
C THR A 116 -4.77 -5.04 -6.67
N ALA A 117 -5.80 -4.28 -6.28
CA ALA A 117 -6.63 -4.57 -5.11
C ALA A 117 -5.80 -4.74 -3.83
N CYS A 118 -6.15 -5.66 -2.94
CA CYS A 118 -5.52 -5.86 -1.63
C CYS A 118 -4.01 -6.17 -1.67
N SER A 119 -3.44 -6.51 -2.83
CA SER A 119 -2.02 -6.76 -3.02
C SER A 119 -1.22 -5.52 -3.47
N SER A 120 -1.87 -4.38 -3.66
CA SER A 120 -1.26 -3.19 -4.28
C SER A 120 -0.02 -2.70 -3.51
N ALA A 121 -0.09 -2.59 -2.20
CA ALA A 121 1.04 -2.13 -1.38
C ALA A 121 2.22 -3.11 -1.41
N ALA A 122 1.96 -4.43 -1.38
CA ALA A 122 3.00 -5.44 -1.52
C ALA A 122 3.68 -5.36 -2.90
N ASN A 123 2.90 -5.14 -3.97
CA ASN A 123 3.42 -4.94 -5.31
C ASN A 123 4.22 -3.65 -5.46
N ALA A 124 3.85 -2.58 -4.75
CA ALA A 124 4.64 -1.34 -4.71
C ALA A 124 6.01 -1.57 -4.05
N ILE A 125 6.04 -2.30 -2.93
CA ILE A 125 7.29 -2.69 -2.25
C ILE A 125 8.16 -3.54 -3.17
N MET A 126 7.58 -4.55 -3.82
CA MET A 126 8.29 -5.43 -4.75
C MET A 126 8.87 -4.65 -5.95
N LEU A 127 8.11 -3.73 -6.54
CA LEU A 127 8.60 -2.91 -7.66
C LEU A 127 9.78 -2.04 -7.22
N GLY A 128 9.68 -1.36 -6.07
CA GLY A 128 10.75 -0.56 -5.50
C GLY A 128 12.03 -1.37 -5.27
N ALA A 129 11.90 -2.56 -4.68
CA ALA A 129 13.02 -3.47 -4.45
C ALA A 129 13.70 -3.89 -5.77
N ARG A 130 12.91 -4.19 -6.81
CA ARG A 130 13.43 -4.54 -8.14
C ARG A 130 14.18 -3.38 -8.79
N LEU A 131 13.64 -2.17 -8.75
CA LEU A 131 14.28 -0.99 -9.31
C LEU A 131 15.62 -0.67 -8.63
N ILE A 132 15.68 -0.83 -7.30
CA ILE A 132 16.93 -0.67 -6.53
C ILE A 132 17.91 -1.79 -6.87
N LYS A 133 17.46 -3.06 -6.86
CA LYS A 133 18.29 -4.22 -7.18
C LYS A 133 18.95 -4.12 -8.57
N HIS A 134 18.23 -3.54 -9.54
CA HIS A 134 18.74 -3.32 -10.91
C HIS A 134 19.45 -1.98 -11.08
N GLY A 135 19.76 -1.26 -10.02
CA GLY A 135 20.51 -0.02 -10.06
C GLY A 135 19.79 1.14 -10.77
N GLN A 136 18.47 1.08 -10.91
CA GLN A 136 17.68 2.16 -11.51
C GLN A 136 17.36 3.26 -10.48
N LEU A 137 17.21 2.89 -9.23
CA LEU A 137 17.02 3.80 -8.10
C LEU A 137 18.03 3.50 -7.00
N ASP A 138 18.34 4.51 -6.20
CA ASP A 138 19.19 4.40 -5.01
C ASP A 138 18.33 4.26 -3.75
N ALA A 139 17.14 4.86 -3.76
CA ALA A 139 16.11 4.72 -2.72
C ALA A 139 14.70 4.74 -3.33
N ALA A 140 13.74 4.15 -2.65
CA ALA A 140 12.34 4.21 -3.04
C ALA A 140 11.45 4.34 -1.80
N ILE A 141 10.52 5.29 -1.82
CA ILE A 141 9.41 5.35 -0.87
C ILE A 141 8.28 4.53 -1.47
N VAL A 142 7.92 3.45 -0.78
CA VAL A 142 6.98 2.43 -1.28
C VAL A 142 5.91 2.14 -0.24
N GLY A 143 4.69 1.91 -0.67
CA GLY A 143 3.60 1.63 0.25
C GLY A 143 2.25 1.96 -0.37
N GLY A 144 1.26 2.25 0.45
CA GLY A 144 -0.08 2.54 -0.02
C GLY A 144 -0.89 3.40 0.92
N THR A 145 -1.99 3.91 0.38
CA THR A 145 -2.94 4.74 1.12
C THR A 145 -4.33 4.62 0.51
N ASP A 146 -5.32 4.33 1.33
CA ASP A 146 -6.72 4.35 0.94
C ASP A 146 -7.59 4.97 2.05
N ALA A 147 -8.51 5.83 1.63
CA ALA A 147 -9.51 6.41 2.51
C ALA A 147 -10.80 5.60 2.46
N LEU A 148 -11.48 5.51 3.59
CA LEU A 148 -12.79 4.90 3.66
C LEU A 148 -13.81 5.79 2.92
N CYS A 149 -14.50 5.22 1.94
CA CYS A 149 -15.51 5.90 1.16
C CYS A 149 -16.83 5.09 1.09
N GLN A 150 -17.93 5.77 0.78
CA GLN A 150 -19.25 5.12 0.71
C GLN A 150 -19.36 4.13 -0.45
N PHE A 151 -18.71 4.43 -1.57
CA PHE A 151 -18.65 3.52 -2.71
C PHE A 151 -18.10 2.16 -2.31
N THR A 152 -16.98 2.15 -1.61
CA THR A 152 -16.34 0.93 -1.11
C THR A 152 -17.20 0.21 -0.09
N LEU A 153 -17.74 0.94 0.90
CA LEU A 153 -18.64 0.38 1.90
C LEU A 153 -19.85 -0.31 1.26
N ASN A 154 -20.50 0.35 0.32
CA ASN A 154 -21.67 -0.19 -0.37
C ASN A 154 -21.29 -1.37 -1.28
N GLY A 155 -20.14 -1.31 -1.96
CA GLY A 155 -19.62 -2.39 -2.78
C GLY A 155 -19.40 -3.67 -1.96
N PHE A 156 -18.64 -3.59 -0.87
CA PHE A 156 -18.40 -4.74 0.00
C PHE A 156 -19.65 -5.23 0.72
N ASN A 157 -20.57 -4.32 1.08
CA ASN A 157 -21.86 -4.70 1.66
C ASN A 157 -22.72 -5.49 0.65
N SER A 158 -22.67 -5.13 -0.64
CA SER A 158 -23.39 -5.87 -1.68
C SER A 158 -22.87 -7.29 -1.90
N LEU A 159 -21.58 -7.54 -1.58
CA LEU A 159 -20.96 -8.86 -1.60
C LEU A 159 -21.30 -9.69 -0.36
N MET A 160 -22.00 -9.11 0.63
CA MET A 160 -22.40 -9.77 1.88
C MET A 160 -21.23 -10.36 2.68
N ILE A 161 -20.07 -9.73 2.64
CA ILE A 161 -18.84 -10.18 3.32
C ILE A 161 -18.42 -9.31 4.49
N LEU A 162 -19.26 -8.32 4.86
CA LEU A 162 -19.02 -7.49 6.05
C LEU A 162 -19.55 -8.18 7.30
N ASP A 163 -18.76 -8.19 8.38
CA ASP A 163 -19.24 -8.59 9.69
C ASP A 163 -19.95 -7.42 10.40
N LYS A 164 -21.01 -7.72 11.12
CA LYS A 164 -21.76 -6.75 11.94
C LYS A 164 -21.07 -6.43 13.25
N ILE A 165 -20.13 -7.26 13.65
CA ILE A 165 -19.32 -7.10 14.85
C ILE A 165 -17.86 -7.06 14.47
N HIS A 166 -16.98 -6.90 15.43
CA HIS A 166 -15.56 -6.80 15.22
C HIS A 166 -14.98 -8.00 14.45
N CYS A 167 -14.18 -7.74 13.44
CA CYS A 167 -13.52 -8.74 12.59
C CYS A 167 -12.61 -9.66 13.43
N ARG A 168 -12.66 -10.95 13.17
CA ARG A 168 -11.97 -12.01 13.92
C ARG A 168 -11.24 -12.96 12.99
N PRO A 169 -10.11 -12.55 12.40
CA PRO A 169 -9.33 -13.39 11.51
C PRO A 169 -8.99 -14.73 12.13
N PHE A 170 -9.21 -15.81 11.37
CA PHE A 170 -8.97 -17.20 11.75
C PHE A 170 -9.77 -17.73 12.96
N ASP A 171 -10.61 -16.92 13.56
CA ASP A 171 -11.48 -17.38 14.66
C ASP A 171 -12.56 -18.34 14.14
N ARG A 172 -12.97 -19.29 14.99
CA ARG A 172 -14.06 -20.23 14.67
C ARG A 172 -15.38 -19.52 14.40
N SER A 173 -15.62 -18.40 15.07
CA SER A 173 -16.85 -17.61 14.96
C SER A 173 -16.77 -16.47 13.95
N ARG A 174 -15.69 -16.40 13.13
CA ARG A 174 -15.54 -15.37 12.10
C ARG A 174 -16.68 -15.40 11.09
N ASN A 175 -17.12 -14.24 10.64
CA ASN A 175 -18.26 -14.14 9.74
C ASN A 175 -18.13 -13.06 8.67
N GLY A 176 -16.97 -12.41 8.57
CA GLY A 176 -16.72 -11.36 7.61
C GLY A 176 -15.61 -10.40 8.04
N LEU A 177 -15.39 -9.39 7.22
CA LEU A 177 -14.42 -8.34 7.46
C LEU A 177 -15.09 -7.05 7.92
N ASN A 178 -14.31 -6.15 8.50
CA ASN A 178 -14.66 -4.73 8.63
C ASN A 178 -13.76 -3.92 7.70
N LEU A 179 -14.28 -2.84 7.13
CA LEU A 179 -13.49 -1.91 6.35
C LEU A 179 -12.85 -0.85 7.26
N GLY A 180 -11.67 -0.40 6.85
CA GLY A 180 -10.93 0.67 7.49
C GLY A 180 -10.33 1.63 6.48
N GLU A 181 -9.57 2.58 6.97
CA GLU A 181 -8.73 3.47 6.17
C GLU A 181 -7.33 3.54 6.76
N GLY A 182 -6.33 3.82 5.95
CA GLY A 182 -4.97 3.92 6.43
C GLY A 182 -3.98 4.31 5.34
N ALA A 183 -2.78 4.63 5.79
CA ALA A 183 -1.61 4.80 4.95
C ALA A 183 -0.39 4.20 5.65
N GLY A 184 0.43 3.50 4.89
CA GLY A 184 1.68 2.94 5.36
C GLY A 184 2.74 3.01 4.26
N TYR A 185 3.90 3.57 4.58
CA TYR A 185 5.03 3.66 3.66
C TYR A 185 6.31 3.19 4.32
N LEU A 186 7.16 2.60 3.52
CA LEU A 186 8.51 2.18 3.85
C LEU A 186 9.50 2.92 2.94
N VAL A 187 10.71 3.12 3.43
CA VAL A 187 11.84 3.55 2.60
C VAL A 187 12.75 2.36 2.37
N LEU A 188 12.88 1.97 1.11
CA LEU A 188 13.85 0.98 0.68
C LEU A 188 15.10 1.71 0.18
N GLN A 189 16.29 1.20 0.55
CA GLN A 189 17.57 1.74 0.10
C GLN A 189 18.51 0.60 -0.25
N SER A 190 19.41 0.85 -1.21
CA SER A 190 20.54 -0.05 -1.42
C SER A 190 21.52 0.06 -0.25
N GLU A 191 22.26 -0.98 0.04
CA GLU A 191 23.27 -0.97 1.11
C GLU A 191 24.27 0.19 0.96
N SER A 192 24.65 0.50 -0.27
CA SER A 192 25.58 1.61 -0.57
C SER A 192 25.01 3.02 -0.31
N SER A 193 23.68 3.16 -0.31
CA SER A 193 22.99 4.44 -0.10
C SER A 193 22.45 4.63 1.33
N LEU A 194 22.63 3.65 2.22
CA LEU A 194 22.15 3.71 3.60
C LEU A 194 22.76 4.88 4.37
N GLN A 195 21.89 5.68 5.00
CA GLN A 195 22.29 6.79 5.87
C GLN A 195 22.13 6.46 7.37
N ARG A 196 21.40 5.40 7.67
CA ARG A 196 21.13 4.89 9.02
C ARG A 196 21.18 3.37 9.04
N ILE A 197 21.26 2.79 10.23
CA ILE A 197 21.11 1.34 10.41
C ILE A 197 19.68 0.97 10.00
N PRO A 198 19.50 0.04 9.05
CA PRO A 198 18.17 -0.39 8.61
C PRO A 198 17.49 -1.23 9.71
N TYR A 199 16.15 -1.20 9.73
CA TYR A 199 15.36 -2.04 10.63
C TYR A 199 15.41 -3.51 10.23
N CYS A 200 15.46 -3.80 8.92
CA CYS A 200 15.46 -5.15 8.37
C CYS A 200 15.94 -5.13 6.91
N GLU A 201 16.14 -6.31 6.38
CA GLU A 201 16.40 -6.57 4.97
C GLU A 201 15.16 -7.16 4.31
N LEU A 202 14.82 -6.71 3.10
CA LEU A 202 13.84 -7.35 2.24
C LEU A 202 14.56 -8.41 1.40
N SER A 203 14.56 -9.65 1.85
CA SER A 203 15.29 -10.77 1.25
C SER A 203 14.53 -11.46 0.12
N GLY A 204 13.19 -11.52 0.17
CA GLY A 204 12.38 -12.22 -0.84
C GLY A 204 11.00 -11.63 -1.02
N TYR A 205 10.46 -11.83 -2.22
CA TYR A 205 9.10 -11.42 -2.60
C TYR A 205 8.60 -12.22 -3.80
N ALA A 206 7.27 -12.31 -3.94
CA ALA A 206 6.64 -12.91 -5.10
C ALA A 206 5.27 -12.28 -5.37
N ASN A 207 4.84 -12.38 -6.62
CA ASN A 207 3.49 -12.05 -7.05
C ASN A 207 3.03 -13.14 -8.01
N THR A 208 1.96 -13.82 -7.65
CA THR A 208 1.37 -14.91 -8.44
C THR A 208 -0.09 -14.61 -8.76
N ASN A 209 -0.60 -15.25 -9.79
CA ASN A 209 -2.00 -15.14 -10.18
C ASN A 209 -2.71 -16.47 -9.93
N GLU A 210 -3.91 -16.39 -9.36
CA GLU A 210 -4.81 -17.53 -9.18
C GLU A 210 -6.00 -17.38 -10.14
N ALA A 211 -6.22 -18.38 -10.98
CA ALA A 211 -7.29 -18.39 -11.98
C ALA A 211 -8.50 -19.23 -11.54
N TYR A 212 -8.75 -19.36 -10.24
CA TYR A 212 -9.84 -20.18 -9.72
C TYR A 212 -11.21 -19.50 -9.86
N HIS A 213 -11.33 -18.26 -9.41
CA HIS A 213 -12.59 -17.51 -9.43
C HIS A 213 -12.31 -16.01 -9.44
N GLN A 214 -13.27 -15.18 -9.92
CA GLN A 214 -13.11 -13.73 -10.03
C GLN A 214 -12.89 -13.02 -8.68
N THR A 215 -13.46 -13.52 -7.60
CA THR A 215 -13.46 -12.88 -6.27
C THR A 215 -13.14 -13.83 -5.11
N GLY A 216 -12.98 -15.12 -5.38
CA GLY A 216 -12.75 -16.14 -4.36
C GLY A 216 -11.48 -16.92 -4.61
N SER A 217 -10.75 -17.25 -3.54
CA SER A 217 -9.59 -18.13 -3.58
C SER A 217 -9.99 -19.60 -3.67
N SER A 218 -9.10 -20.45 -4.21
CA SER A 218 -9.31 -21.89 -4.22
C SER A 218 -9.42 -22.44 -2.79
N PRO A 219 -10.26 -23.45 -2.56
CA PRO A 219 -10.34 -24.12 -1.26
C PRO A 219 -8.99 -24.72 -0.81
N GLU A 220 -8.16 -25.11 -1.76
CA GLU A 220 -6.82 -25.68 -1.56
C GLU A 220 -5.76 -24.61 -1.27
N GLY A 221 -6.08 -23.32 -1.41
CA GLY A 221 -5.18 -22.20 -1.16
C GLY A 221 -4.03 -22.07 -2.17
N ASP A 222 -4.27 -22.41 -3.44
CA ASP A 222 -3.21 -22.49 -4.44
C ASP A 222 -2.51 -21.15 -4.69
N GLY A 223 -3.24 -20.05 -4.81
CA GLY A 223 -2.65 -18.73 -5.02
C GLY A 223 -1.77 -18.29 -3.86
N ALA A 224 -2.26 -18.44 -2.63
CA ALA A 224 -1.51 -18.11 -1.43
C ALA A 224 -0.28 -19.03 -1.27
N PHE A 225 -0.44 -20.34 -1.54
CA PHE A 225 0.66 -21.31 -1.51
C PHE A 225 1.77 -20.95 -2.52
N LEU A 226 1.41 -20.62 -3.75
CA LEU A 226 2.38 -20.26 -4.78
C LEU A 226 3.14 -18.98 -4.40
N SER A 227 2.44 -17.91 -4.00
CA SER A 227 3.08 -16.65 -3.65
C SER A 227 4.02 -16.79 -2.45
N MET A 228 3.61 -17.49 -1.41
CA MET A 228 4.47 -17.76 -0.26
C MET A 228 5.67 -18.64 -0.63
N SER A 229 5.47 -19.72 -1.41
CA SER A 229 6.55 -20.62 -1.85
C SER A 229 7.61 -19.89 -2.67
N GLU A 230 7.18 -19.06 -3.63
CA GLU A 230 8.09 -18.29 -4.46
C GLU A 230 8.82 -17.19 -3.66
N ALA A 231 8.14 -16.53 -2.72
CA ALA A 231 8.78 -15.54 -1.84
C ALA A 231 9.86 -16.19 -0.98
N ILE A 232 9.58 -17.34 -0.37
CA ILE A 232 10.56 -18.13 0.41
C ILE A 232 11.73 -18.57 -0.48
N ALA A 233 11.43 -19.11 -1.66
CA ALA A 233 12.48 -19.53 -2.60
C ALA A 233 13.37 -18.37 -3.04
N SER A 234 12.78 -17.18 -3.29
CA SER A 234 13.54 -15.99 -3.69
C SER A 234 14.38 -15.38 -2.58
N SER A 235 14.01 -15.60 -1.31
CA SER A 235 14.77 -15.15 -0.14
C SER A 235 15.99 -16.01 0.18
N GLY A 236 16.03 -17.25 -0.32
CA GLY A 236 17.11 -18.20 -0.02
C GLY A 236 17.05 -18.82 1.38
N ILE A 237 15.99 -18.57 2.17
CA ILE A 237 15.79 -19.17 3.49
C ILE A 237 14.87 -20.40 3.41
N SER A 238 14.91 -21.21 4.43
CA SER A 238 14.01 -22.36 4.61
C SER A 238 12.72 -21.93 5.33
N PRO A 239 11.56 -22.58 5.08
CA PRO A 239 10.37 -22.36 5.88
C PRO A 239 10.55 -22.48 7.40
N LYS A 240 11.52 -23.30 7.84
CA LYS A 240 11.84 -23.49 9.28
C LYS A 240 12.49 -22.26 9.93
N GLU A 241 13.01 -21.33 9.14
CA GLU A 241 13.65 -20.10 9.61
C GLU A 241 12.67 -18.93 9.71
N ILE A 242 11.37 -19.18 9.47
CA ILE A 242 10.32 -18.18 9.61
C ILE A 242 9.76 -18.27 11.02
N ASP A 243 9.92 -17.20 11.78
CA ASP A 243 9.47 -17.10 13.18
C ASP A 243 8.06 -16.55 13.33
N TYR A 244 7.57 -15.77 12.33
CA TYR A 244 6.29 -15.10 12.41
C TYR A 244 5.72 -14.79 11.02
N ILE A 245 4.37 -14.83 10.91
CA ILE A 245 3.65 -14.53 9.68
C ILE A 245 2.56 -13.48 9.95
N ASN A 246 2.60 -12.35 9.24
CA ASN A 246 1.45 -11.46 9.16
C ASN A 246 0.59 -11.89 7.97
N VAL A 247 -0.52 -12.55 8.26
CA VAL A 247 -1.42 -13.13 7.26
C VAL A 247 -2.34 -12.09 6.64
N HIS A 248 -2.92 -12.41 5.47
CA HIS A 248 -3.99 -11.59 4.91
C HIS A 248 -5.19 -11.54 5.85
N GLY A 249 -5.68 -12.67 6.31
CA GLY A 249 -6.59 -12.81 7.45
C GLY A 249 -7.72 -11.79 7.47
N THR A 250 -8.66 -11.91 6.53
CA THR A 250 -9.78 -10.96 6.41
C THR A 250 -10.90 -11.20 7.42
N GLY A 251 -10.91 -12.36 8.09
CA GLY A 251 -12.03 -12.80 8.91
C GLY A 251 -13.21 -13.35 8.09
N THR A 252 -13.09 -13.42 6.76
CA THR A 252 -14.10 -14.07 5.94
C THR A 252 -13.90 -15.59 5.97
N PRO A 253 -14.98 -16.40 6.03
CA PRO A 253 -14.85 -17.85 6.10
C PRO A 253 -14.00 -18.46 4.98
N GLY A 254 -14.20 -18.01 3.73
CA GLY A 254 -13.52 -18.55 2.55
C GLY A 254 -12.04 -18.20 2.49
N ASN A 255 -11.69 -16.92 2.68
CA ASN A 255 -10.29 -16.49 2.63
C ASN A 255 -9.44 -17.17 3.70
N ASP A 256 -9.90 -17.12 4.95
CA ASP A 256 -9.10 -17.64 6.06
C ASP A 256 -8.94 -19.16 5.99
N ALA A 257 -9.94 -19.88 5.44
CA ALA A 257 -9.82 -21.30 5.19
C ALA A 257 -8.78 -21.61 4.10
N SER A 258 -8.85 -20.91 2.97
CA SER A 258 -7.92 -21.04 1.84
C SER A 258 -6.48 -20.71 2.26
N GLU A 259 -6.26 -19.58 2.93
CA GLU A 259 -4.95 -19.17 3.42
C GLU A 259 -4.41 -20.13 4.48
N GLY A 260 -5.26 -20.65 5.38
CA GLY A 260 -4.89 -21.67 6.34
C GLY A 260 -4.46 -23.00 5.70
N MET A 261 -5.08 -23.40 4.58
CA MET A 261 -4.63 -24.55 3.80
C MET A 261 -3.24 -24.30 3.18
N ALA A 262 -3.00 -23.13 2.64
CA ALA A 262 -1.71 -22.76 2.08
C ALA A 262 -0.60 -22.78 3.16
N LEU A 263 -0.87 -22.24 4.35
CA LEU A 263 0.06 -22.31 5.48
C LEU A 263 0.42 -23.75 5.84
N ARG A 264 -0.56 -24.65 5.95
CA ARG A 264 -0.32 -26.06 6.23
C ARG A 264 0.47 -26.76 5.13
N ARG A 265 0.25 -26.40 3.87
CA ARG A 265 1.02 -26.98 2.75
C ARG A 265 2.49 -26.60 2.78
N ILE A 266 2.81 -25.39 3.29
CA ILE A 266 4.21 -24.92 3.40
C ILE A 266 4.88 -25.42 4.67
N PHE A 267 4.22 -25.30 5.81
CA PHE A 267 4.83 -25.49 7.13
C PHE A 267 4.48 -26.85 7.77
N GLY A 268 3.55 -27.61 7.18
CA GLY A 268 3.09 -28.89 7.73
C GLY A 268 2.41 -28.72 9.10
N GLU A 269 2.83 -29.51 10.08
CA GLU A 269 2.31 -29.47 11.46
C GLU A 269 2.86 -28.30 12.29
N HIS A 270 3.94 -27.65 11.85
CA HIS A 270 4.65 -26.62 12.60
C HIS A 270 4.48 -25.24 11.94
N VAL A 271 3.24 -24.75 11.83
CA VAL A 271 2.97 -23.39 11.36
C VAL A 271 3.48 -22.39 12.38
N PRO A 272 4.33 -21.40 11.98
CA PRO A 272 4.78 -20.35 12.87
C PRO A 272 3.61 -19.55 13.47
N PRO A 273 3.79 -18.85 14.60
CA PRO A 273 2.82 -17.89 15.09
C PRO A 273 2.42 -16.90 14.02
N PHE A 274 1.13 -16.60 13.91
CA PHE A 274 0.62 -15.67 12.93
C PHE A 274 -0.51 -14.79 13.47
N SER A 275 -0.67 -13.61 12.89
CA SER A 275 -1.83 -12.75 13.18
C SER A 275 -2.18 -11.87 11.98
N SER A 276 -3.34 -11.22 12.05
CA SER A 276 -3.76 -10.20 11.09
C SER A 276 -4.05 -8.89 11.81
N VAL A 277 -3.47 -7.79 11.32
CA VAL A 277 -3.75 -6.44 11.85
C VAL A 277 -5.16 -5.96 11.55
N LYS A 278 -5.87 -6.62 10.63
CA LYS A 278 -7.25 -6.27 10.26
C LYS A 278 -8.24 -6.37 11.42
N ALA A 279 -7.91 -7.17 12.45
CA ALA A 279 -8.68 -7.17 13.70
C ALA A 279 -8.67 -5.79 14.40
N PHE A 280 -7.68 -4.94 14.18
CA PHE A 280 -7.53 -3.66 14.87
C PHE A 280 -7.90 -2.46 14.00
N ILE A 281 -7.54 -2.50 12.72
CA ILE A 281 -7.68 -1.35 11.81
C ILE A 281 -8.70 -1.56 10.69
N GLY A 282 -9.26 -2.75 10.57
CA GLY A 282 -10.09 -3.14 9.44
C GLY A 282 -9.26 -3.44 8.18
N HIS A 283 -9.93 -3.76 7.09
CA HIS A 283 -9.33 -3.92 5.76
C HIS A 283 -9.26 -2.55 5.09
N THR A 284 -8.09 -2.09 4.78
CA THR A 284 -7.84 -0.75 4.21
C THR A 284 -7.78 -0.74 2.67
N LEU A 285 -8.07 -1.88 2.02
CA LEU A 285 -8.11 -2.18 0.58
C LEU A 285 -6.77 -2.39 -0.11
#